data_67a11d3cfd8d674bc273d7dfcff3dd69
#
_entry.id   67a11d3cfd8d674bc273d7dfcff3dd69
#
_cell.length_a   1.000
_cell.length_b   1.000
_cell.length_c   1.000
_cell.angle_alpha   90.00
_cell.angle_beta   90.00
_cell.angle_gamma   90.00
#
_symmetry.space_group_name_H-M   'P 1'
#
loop_
_entity.id
_entity.type
_entity.pdbx_description
1 polymer ?
#
loop_
_entity_poly.entity_id
_entity_poly.type
_entity_poly.pdbx_seq_one_letter_code
_entity_poly.pdbx_strand_id
1 'polypeptide(L)'
;YVGDITYLPCRGGKNMYLATVIDTYSRKLAGYALADHMRVSLVIDALAHAHGVRGSLDGTIFHSDHGSVYTSQAFRNYCSSLGVRQSMGAVGTSADNALAESFNATLKREVLRDRKVFDNPISCRQEVFRWCMRYNTRRRHSWCNLVAPDVFEAETSAILTTAA
;
A
#
# COMPACT_ATOMS: atom_id res chain seq x y z
N TYR A 1 6.06 -4.67 -6.61
CA TYR A 1 5.19 -4.09 -5.56
C TYR A 1 5.53 -4.65 -4.21
N VAL A 2 5.31 -3.86 -3.16
CA VAL A 2 5.41 -4.30 -1.77
C VAL A 2 4.09 -4.08 -1.06
N GLY A 3 3.68 -5.07 -0.25
CA GLY A 3 2.45 -5.03 0.51
C GLY A 3 2.68 -5.19 2.00
N ASP A 4 1.85 -4.51 2.81
CA ASP A 4 1.85 -4.63 4.27
C ASP A 4 0.47 -4.30 4.83
N ILE A 5 0.22 -4.73 6.06
CA ILE A 5 -0.97 -4.39 6.83
C ILE A 5 -0.58 -3.64 8.09
N THR A 6 -1.18 -2.49 8.30
CA THR A 6 -1.05 -1.77 9.56
C THR A 6 -2.40 -1.60 10.26
N TYR A 7 -2.40 -1.63 11.60
CA TYR A 7 -3.58 -1.30 12.37
C TYR A 7 -3.65 0.19 12.67
N LEU A 8 -4.86 0.70 12.74
CA LEU A 8 -5.20 2.10 12.97
C LEU A 8 -6.16 2.15 14.17
N PRO A 9 -5.68 2.52 15.36
CA PRO A 9 -6.47 2.45 16.58
C PRO A 9 -7.56 3.52 16.60
N CYS A 10 -8.78 3.12 16.97
CA CYS A 10 -9.93 4.00 17.16
C CYS A 10 -10.37 3.98 18.61
N ARG A 11 -11.05 5.03 19.05
CA ARG A 11 -11.63 5.10 20.42
C ARG A 11 -12.55 3.91 20.67
N GLY A 12 -12.63 3.51 21.94
CA GLY A 12 -13.44 2.37 22.36
C GLY A 12 -12.80 1.01 22.09
N GLY A 13 -11.46 0.97 21.91
CA GLY A 13 -10.70 -0.28 21.72
C GLY A 13 -10.89 -0.94 20.35
N LYS A 14 -11.57 -0.28 19.42
CA LYS A 14 -11.74 -0.76 18.05
C LYS A 14 -10.50 -0.42 17.22
N ASN A 15 -10.11 -1.33 16.34
CA ASN A 15 -9.07 -1.09 15.35
C ASN A 15 -9.64 -1.14 13.94
N MET A 16 -9.14 -0.28 13.07
CA MET A 16 -9.23 -0.44 11.63
C MET A 16 -7.91 -1.00 11.12
N TYR A 17 -7.94 -1.70 10.00
CA TYR A 17 -6.77 -2.31 9.37
C TYR A 17 -6.65 -1.79 7.95
N LEU A 18 -5.48 -1.31 7.60
CA LEU A 18 -5.16 -0.83 6.27
C LEU A 18 -4.16 -1.79 5.62
N ALA A 19 -4.57 -2.42 4.53
CA ALA A 19 -3.66 -3.11 3.62
C ALA A 19 -3.26 -2.18 2.49
N THR A 20 -1.98 -2.22 2.10
CA THR A 20 -1.41 -1.34 1.07
C THR A 20 -0.67 -2.14 0.01
N VAL A 21 -0.66 -1.62 -1.21
CA VAL A 21 0.15 -2.10 -2.34
C VAL A 21 0.92 -0.89 -2.88
N ILE A 22 2.23 -0.88 -2.71
CA ILE A 22 3.10 0.24 -3.05
C ILE A 22 4.04 -0.17 -4.18
N ASP A 23 4.12 0.65 -5.21
CA ASP A 23 5.09 0.50 -6.28
C ASP A 23 6.49 0.86 -5.77
N THR A 24 7.42 -0.07 -5.88
CA THR A 24 8.79 0.12 -5.36
C THR A 24 9.62 1.11 -6.18
N TYR A 25 9.27 1.30 -7.46
CA TYR A 25 9.95 2.23 -8.35
C TYR A 25 9.47 3.67 -8.12
N SER A 26 8.17 3.91 -8.25
CA SER A 26 7.59 5.26 -8.18
C SER A 26 7.18 5.70 -6.78
N ARG A 27 7.23 4.80 -5.80
CA ARG A 27 6.69 5.01 -4.45
C ARG A 27 5.18 5.26 -4.42
N LYS A 28 4.49 5.08 -5.54
CA LYS A 28 3.05 5.26 -5.65
C LYS A 28 2.30 4.21 -4.83
N LEU A 29 1.35 4.67 -4.04
CA LEU A 29 0.33 3.82 -3.46
C LEU A 29 -0.60 3.35 -4.59
N ALA A 30 -0.29 2.20 -5.17
CA ALA A 30 -1.03 1.64 -6.30
C ALA A 30 -2.41 1.12 -5.89
N GLY A 31 -2.51 0.57 -4.66
CA GLY A 31 -3.78 0.11 -4.12
C GLY A 31 -3.80 0.09 -2.60
N TYR A 32 -5.00 0.15 -2.03
CA TYR A 32 -5.21 -0.02 -0.60
C TYR A 32 -6.64 -0.44 -0.31
N ALA A 33 -6.85 -1.06 0.85
CA ALA A 33 -8.16 -1.38 1.40
C ALA A 33 -8.17 -1.15 2.90
N LEU A 34 -9.34 -0.76 3.44
CA LEU A 34 -9.51 -0.46 4.87
C LEU A 34 -10.73 -1.19 5.42
N ALA A 35 -10.53 -2.04 6.42
CA ALA A 35 -11.59 -2.81 7.08
C ALA A 35 -11.44 -2.79 8.61
N ASP A 36 -12.46 -3.28 9.31
CA ASP A 36 -12.46 -3.51 10.75
C ASP A 36 -11.92 -4.90 11.14
N HIS A 37 -11.34 -5.61 10.19
CA HIS A 37 -10.78 -6.95 10.36
C HIS A 37 -9.52 -7.13 9.52
N MET A 38 -8.68 -8.10 9.90
CA MET A 38 -7.46 -8.49 9.19
C MET A 38 -7.64 -9.89 8.55
N ARG A 39 -8.68 -10.03 7.72
CA ARG A 39 -8.94 -11.27 6.96
C ARG A 39 -8.26 -11.19 5.59
N VAL A 40 -8.14 -12.33 4.91
CA VAL A 40 -7.55 -12.42 3.58
C VAL A 40 -8.26 -11.54 2.54
N SER A 41 -9.56 -11.30 2.69
CA SER A 41 -10.32 -10.37 1.83
C SER A 41 -9.73 -8.97 1.82
N LEU A 42 -9.18 -8.48 2.94
CA LEU A 42 -8.56 -7.17 3.03
C LEU A 42 -7.37 -7.00 2.07
N VAL A 43 -6.48 -8.00 2.00
CA VAL A 43 -5.31 -7.95 1.10
C VAL A 43 -5.70 -8.21 -0.35
N ILE A 44 -6.73 -9.03 -0.59
CA ILE A 44 -7.32 -9.22 -1.91
C ILE A 44 -7.92 -7.92 -2.43
N ASP A 45 -8.70 -7.21 -1.62
CA ASP A 45 -9.32 -5.93 -1.98
C ASP A 45 -8.25 -4.86 -2.29
N ALA A 46 -7.16 -4.83 -1.52
CA ALA A 46 -6.04 -3.92 -1.79
C ALA A 46 -5.36 -4.22 -3.14
N LEU A 47 -5.13 -5.50 -3.44
CA LEU A 47 -4.54 -5.92 -4.71
C LEU A 47 -5.50 -5.71 -5.88
N ALA A 48 -6.82 -5.95 -5.69
CA ALA A 48 -7.86 -5.65 -6.66
C ALA A 48 -7.91 -4.16 -7.01
N HIS A 49 -7.80 -3.30 -5.99
CA HIS A 49 -7.71 -1.85 -6.20
C HIS A 49 -6.46 -1.48 -7.02
N ALA A 50 -5.30 -2.06 -6.69
CA ALA A 50 -4.07 -1.85 -7.46
C ALA A 50 -4.22 -2.29 -8.92
N HIS A 51 -4.84 -3.44 -9.16
CA HIS A 51 -5.14 -3.94 -10.52
C HIS A 51 -6.04 -2.96 -11.29
N GLY A 52 -7.10 -2.45 -10.65
CA GLY A 52 -8.00 -1.47 -11.26
C GLY A 52 -7.31 -0.15 -11.62
N VAL A 53 -6.40 0.31 -10.75
CA VAL A 53 -5.62 1.56 -10.99
C VAL A 53 -4.56 1.38 -12.09
N ARG A 54 -3.92 0.20 -12.16
CA ARG A 54 -2.83 -0.10 -13.12
C ARG A 54 -3.34 -0.65 -14.46
N GLY A 55 -4.59 -1.11 -14.54
CA GLY A 55 -5.15 -1.80 -15.70
C GLY A 55 -4.70 -3.26 -15.80
N SER A 56 -3.44 -3.57 -15.47
CA SER A 56 -2.89 -4.93 -15.39
C SER A 56 -1.79 -5.01 -14.36
N LEU A 57 -1.65 -6.18 -13.73
CA LEU A 57 -0.53 -6.52 -12.87
C LEU A 57 0.21 -7.77 -13.39
N ASP A 58 -0.11 -8.23 -14.60
CA ASP A 58 0.50 -9.43 -15.19
C ASP A 58 2.03 -9.32 -15.25
N GLY A 59 2.71 -10.41 -14.88
CA GLY A 59 4.18 -10.48 -14.85
C GLY A 59 4.84 -9.76 -13.67
N THR A 60 4.10 -9.04 -12.83
CA THR A 60 4.68 -8.30 -11.70
C THR A 60 5.03 -9.22 -10.52
N ILE A 61 5.88 -8.71 -9.63
CA ILE A 61 6.22 -9.35 -8.36
C ILE A 61 5.55 -8.57 -7.23
N PHE A 62 4.82 -9.28 -6.38
CA PHE A 62 4.26 -8.75 -5.13
C PHE A 62 5.03 -9.32 -3.95
N HIS A 63 5.76 -8.45 -3.25
CA HIS A 63 6.55 -8.80 -2.08
C HIS A 63 5.80 -8.46 -0.79
N SER A 64 5.82 -9.36 0.19
CA SER A 64 5.22 -9.17 1.52
C SER A 64 6.01 -9.93 2.58
N ASP A 65 5.65 -9.72 3.84
CA ASP A 65 6.07 -10.59 4.93
C ASP A 65 5.40 -11.98 4.84
N HIS A 66 5.75 -12.87 5.79
CA HIS A 66 5.15 -14.20 5.94
C HIS A 66 3.84 -14.21 6.74
N GLY A 67 3.13 -13.09 6.82
CA GLY A 67 1.85 -13.01 7.52
C GLY A 67 0.84 -14.03 7.01
N SER A 68 0.00 -14.56 7.90
CA SER A 68 -0.94 -15.64 7.59
C SER A 68 -1.91 -15.32 6.46
N VAL A 69 -2.26 -14.04 6.28
CA VAL A 69 -3.14 -13.58 5.18
C VAL A 69 -2.44 -13.69 3.82
N TYR A 70 -1.15 -13.35 3.74
CA TYR A 70 -0.36 -13.41 2.51
C TYR A 70 0.04 -14.84 2.14
N THR A 71 0.24 -15.72 3.13
CA THR A 71 0.55 -17.15 2.91
C THR A 71 -0.70 -18.00 2.68
N SER A 72 -1.90 -17.41 2.73
CA SER A 72 -3.16 -18.14 2.51
C SER A 72 -3.31 -18.63 1.08
N GLN A 73 -3.97 -19.78 0.90
CA GLN A 73 -4.26 -20.32 -0.43
C GLN A 73 -5.14 -19.36 -1.25
N ALA A 74 -6.09 -18.69 -0.61
CA ALA A 74 -6.98 -17.75 -1.28
C ALA A 74 -6.21 -16.55 -1.89
N PHE A 75 -5.24 -16.00 -1.17
CA PHE A 75 -4.41 -14.92 -1.70
C PHE A 75 -3.48 -15.39 -2.81
N ARG A 76 -2.87 -16.59 -2.67
CA ARG A 76 -2.07 -17.21 -3.75
C ARG A 76 -2.88 -17.40 -5.04
N ASN A 77 -4.08 -17.95 -4.91
CA ASN A 77 -4.97 -18.16 -6.06
C ASN A 77 -5.32 -16.83 -6.74
N TYR A 78 -5.58 -15.79 -5.94
CA TYR A 78 -5.90 -14.46 -6.46
C TYR A 78 -4.69 -13.83 -7.17
N CYS A 79 -3.49 -13.88 -6.60
CA CYS A 79 -2.27 -13.44 -7.28
C CYS A 79 -2.08 -14.16 -8.62
N SER A 80 -2.23 -15.50 -8.63
CA SER A 80 -2.10 -16.30 -9.85
C SER A 80 -3.13 -15.91 -10.92
N SER A 81 -4.37 -15.60 -10.53
CA SER A 81 -5.41 -15.16 -11.47
C SER A 81 -5.12 -13.82 -12.14
N LEU A 82 -4.27 -13.01 -11.53
CA LEU A 82 -3.81 -11.72 -12.06
C LEU A 82 -2.42 -11.80 -12.74
N GLY A 83 -1.82 -12.98 -12.84
CA GLY A 83 -0.45 -13.16 -13.35
C GLY A 83 0.64 -12.60 -12.41
N VAL A 84 0.30 -12.35 -11.14
CA VAL A 84 1.21 -11.80 -10.14
C VAL A 84 2.01 -12.93 -9.48
N ARG A 85 3.34 -12.78 -9.43
CA ARG A 85 4.23 -13.68 -8.69
C ARG A 85 4.42 -13.20 -7.27
N GLN A 86 4.13 -14.04 -6.28
CA GLN A 86 4.42 -13.72 -4.90
C GLN A 86 5.91 -13.90 -4.59
N SER A 87 6.45 -12.98 -3.80
CA SER A 87 7.76 -13.03 -3.18
C SER A 87 7.61 -12.73 -1.70
N MET A 88 8.34 -13.42 -0.86
CA MET A 88 8.30 -13.22 0.59
C MET A 88 9.72 -13.03 1.09
N GLY A 89 9.92 -12.10 2.02
CA GLY A 89 11.20 -11.87 2.67
C GLY A 89 11.70 -13.12 3.41
N ALA A 90 12.98 -13.20 3.64
CA ALA A 90 13.52 -14.24 4.51
C ALA A 90 12.96 -14.07 5.94
N VAL A 91 12.64 -15.17 6.60
CA VAL A 91 12.13 -15.13 7.98
C VAL A 91 13.16 -14.42 8.87
N GLY A 92 12.72 -13.32 9.51
CA GLY A 92 13.57 -12.55 10.43
C GLY A 92 14.35 -11.39 9.80
N THR A 93 14.16 -11.06 8.52
CA THR A 93 14.73 -9.85 7.89
C THR A 93 13.67 -8.79 7.70
N SER A 94 13.82 -7.64 8.38
CA SER A 94 12.93 -6.47 8.23
C SER A 94 13.30 -5.61 7.02
N ALA A 95 14.49 -5.78 6.44
CA ALA A 95 15.01 -4.94 5.36
C ALA A 95 14.14 -5.01 4.09
N ASP A 96 13.56 -6.17 3.81
CA ASP A 96 12.80 -6.42 2.59
C ASP A 96 11.43 -5.72 2.56
N ASN A 97 10.88 -5.33 3.73
CA ASN A 97 9.60 -4.62 3.84
C ASN A 97 9.73 -3.17 4.35
N ALA A 98 10.97 -2.66 4.47
CA ALA A 98 11.24 -1.34 5.03
C ALA A 98 10.47 -0.19 4.35
N LEU A 99 10.17 -0.32 3.05
CA LEU A 99 9.38 0.66 2.32
C LEU A 99 7.94 0.74 2.85
N ALA A 100 7.28 -0.41 3.00
CA ALA A 100 5.92 -0.45 3.50
C ALA A 100 5.84 -0.03 4.98
N GLU A 101 6.82 -0.43 5.80
CA GLU A 101 6.93 0.01 7.19
C GLU A 101 7.10 1.53 7.29
N SER A 102 7.99 2.12 6.47
CA SER A 102 8.21 3.57 6.40
C SER A 102 6.96 4.32 5.95
N PHE A 103 6.22 3.78 4.97
CA PHE A 103 4.93 4.31 4.54
C PHE A 103 3.94 4.34 5.70
N ASN A 104 3.76 3.21 6.38
CA ASN A 104 2.82 3.07 7.49
C ASN A 104 3.17 3.99 8.67
N ALA A 105 4.45 4.12 9.01
CA ALA A 105 4.91 5.05 10.04
C ALA A 105 4.62 6.51 9.66
N THR A 106 4.85 6.87 8.40
CA THR A 106 4.58 8.21 7.88
C THR A 106 3.09 8.53 7.89
N LEU A 107 2.25 7.61 7.41
CA LEU A 107 0.80 7.74 7.47
C LEU A 107 0.34 8.00 8.91
N LYS A 108 0.70 7.14 9.85
CA LYS A 108 0.31 7.30 11.26
C LYS A 108 0.75 8.64 11.84
N ARG A 109 1.99 9.05 11.60
CA ARG A 109 2.52 10.33 12.08
C ARG A 109 1.77 11.53 11.49
N GLU A 110 1.51 11.52 10.18
CA GLU A 110 0.90 12.65 9.48
C GLU A 110 -0.62 12.73 9.69
N VAL A 111 -1.32 11.59 9.88
CA VAL A 111 -2.77 11.57 10.08
C VAL A 111 -3.14 11.74 11.55
N LEU A 112 -2.48 11.01 12.44
CA LEU A 112 -2.79 11.11 13.88
C LEU A 112 -2.21 12.39 14.50
N ARG A 113 -1.03 12.85 14.02
CA ARG A 113 -0.31 13.99 14.60
C ARG A 113 -0.06 13.74 16.10
N ASP A 114 -0.67 14.57 16.95
CA ASP A 114 -0.55 14.46 18.41
C ASP A 114 -1.58 13.50 19.04
N ARG A 115 -2.49 12.93 18.24
CA ARG A 115 -3.49 11.97 18.71
C ARG A 115 -2.91 10.56 18.73
N LYS A 116 -3.30 9.77 19.72
CA LYS A 116 -2.94 8.35 19.79
C LYS A 116 -3.91 7.45 19.03
N VAL A 117 -5.15 7.89 18.85
CA VAL A 117 -6.25 7.12 18.24
C VAL A 117 -7.14 8.02 17.38
N PHE A 118 -7.83 7.44 16.41
CA PHE A 118 -8.92 8.09 15.68
C PHE A 118 -10.17 8.19 16.55
N ASP A 119 -11.02 9.17 16.30
CA ASP A 119 -12.24 9.37 17.10
C ASP A 119 -13.24 8.20 16.91
N ASN A 120 -13.33 7.68 15.70
CA ASN A 120 -14.19 6.53 15.37
C ASN A 120 -13.75 5.94 13.99
N PRO A 121 -14.30 4.77 13.60
CA PRO A 121 -13.99 4.15 12.30
C PRO A 121 -14.34 5.01 11.08
N ILE A 122 -15.36 5.86 11.16
CA ILE A 122 -15.77 6.73 10.04
C ILE A 122 -14.72 7.82 9.83
N SER A 123 -14.32 8.52 10.90
CA SER A 123 -13.27 9.53 10.81
C SER A 123 -11.95 8.93 10.34
N CYS A 124 -11.60 7.72 10.82
CA CYS A 124 -10.43 6.99 10.36
C CYS A 124 -10.47 6.78 8.83
N ARG A 125 -11.58 6.27 8.28
CA ARG A 125 -11.75 6.07 6.82
C ARG A 125 -11.57 7.36 6.04
N GLN A 126 -12.21 8.44 6.48
CA GLN A 126 -12.16 9.73 5.79
C GLN A 126 -10.76 10.35 5.81
N GLU A 127 -10.09 10.30 6.95
CA GLU A 127 -8.77 10.88 7.12
C GLU A 127 -7.70 10.10 6.34
N VAL A 128 -7.75 8.76 6.40
CA VAL A 128 -6.86 7.88 5.64
C VAL A 128 -7.06 8.07 4.13
N PHE A 129 -8.31 8.09 3.66
CA PHE A 129 -8.61 8.33 2.25
C PHE A 129 -8.02 9.65 1.75
N ARG A 130 -8.27 10.75 2.47
CA ARG A 130 -7.72 12.08 2.11
C ARG A 130 -6.20 12.07 2.09
N TRP A 131 -5.58 11.37 3.04
CA TRP A 131 -4.14 11.26 3.10
C TRP A 131 -3.57 10.44 1.93
N CYS A 132 -4.17 9.29 1.60
CA CYS A 132 -3.77 8.46 0.47
C CYS A 132 -3.85 9.22 -0.86
N MET A 133 -4.92 9.98 -1.07
CA MET A 133 -5.06 10.84 -2.26
C MET A 133 -3.95 11.89 -2.32
N ARG A 134 -3.68 12.57 -1.20
CA ARG A 134 -2.60 13.56 -1.12
C ARG A 134 -1.22 12.93 -1.29
N TYR A 135 -1.03 11.71 -0.80
CA TYR A 135 0.24 10.99 -0.90
C TYR A 135 0.67 10.83 -2.35
N ASN A 136 -0.20 10.38 -3.22
CA ASN A 136 0.12 10.19 -4.64
C ASN A 136 0.22 11.50 -5.42
N THR A 137 -0.64 12.49 -5.12
CA THR A 137 -0.81 13.69 -5.96
C THR A 137 0.04 14.89 -5.53
N ARG A 138 0.42 14.98 -4.24
CA ARG A 138 1.04 16.21 -3.68
C ARG A 138 2.24 15.97 -2.78
N ARG A 139 2.35 14.77 -2.16
CA ARG A 139 3.43 14.52 -1.23
C ARG A 139 4.73 14.31 -1.98
N ARG A 140 5.73 15.15 -1.68
CA ARG A 140 7.06 15.06 -2.27
C ARG A 140 7.85 13.91 -1.64
N HIS A 141 8.58 13.19 -2.48
CA HIS A 141 9.45 12.09 -2.07
C HIS A 141 10.88 12.33 -2.56
N SER A 142 11.86 12.17 -1.68
CA SER A 142 13.27 12.31 -2.05
C SER A 142 13.68 11.32 -3.14
N TRP A 143 13.15 10.11 -3.09
CA TRP A 143 13.36 9.08 -4.12
C TRP A 143 12.81 9.49 -5.51
N CYS A 144 11.74 10.26 -5.56
CA CYS A 144 11.08 10.72 -6.77
C CYS A 144 11.54 12.14 -7.16
N ASN A 145 12.80 12.48 -7.00
CA ASN A 145 13.34 13.80 -7.31
C ASN A 145 12.57 14.96 -6.65
N LEU A 146 12.08 14.75 -5.43
CA LEU A 146 11.29 15.72 -4.66
C LEU A 146 9.94 16.11 -5.30
N VAL A 147 9.40 15.29 -6.20
CA VAL A 147 8.03 15.41 -6.72
C VAL A 147 7.11 14.36 -6.12
N ALA A 148 5.81 14.46 -6.39
CA ALA A 148 4.83 13.47 -5.99
C ALA A 148 4.89 12.23 -6.89
N PRO A 149 4.49 11.03 -6.42
CA PRO A 149 4.53 9.80 -7.20
C PRO A 149 3.84 9.89 -8.56
N ASP A 150 2.67 10.54 -8.63
CA ASP A 150 1.92 10.70 -9.89
C ASP A 150 2.69 11.56 -10.90
N VAL A 151 3.36 12.62 -10.43
CA VAL A 151 4.20 13.50 -11.28
C VAL A 151 5.43 12.72 -11.76
N PHE A 152 6.08 11.99 -10.85
CA PHE A 152 7.26 11.19 -11.19
C PHE A 152 6.95 10.13 -12.27
N GLU A 153 5.81 9.43 -12.16
CA GLU A 153 5.39 8.46 -13.19
C GLU A 153 5.11 9.14 -14.53
N ALA A 154 4.41 10.29 -14.53
CA ALA A 154 4.10 11.02 -15.75
C ALA A 154 5.37 11.50 -16.47
N GLU A 155 6.33 12.06 -15.75
CA GLU A 155 7.61 12.50 -16.29
C GLU A 155 8.43 11.33 -16.86
N THR A 156 8.49 10.20 -16.15
CA THR A 156 9.23 9.02 -16.62
C THR A 156 8.60 8.40 -17.85
N SER A 157 7.28 8.31 -17.90
CA SER A 157 6.56 7.80 -19.08
C SER A 157 6.77 8.67 -20.30
N ALA A 158 6.77 9.99 -20.13
CA ALA A 158 7.04 10.94 -21.23
C ALA A 158 8.45 10.75 -21.81
N ILE A 159 9.46 10.56 -20.95
CA ILE A 159 10.85 10.30 -21.38
C ILE A 159 10.94 9.01 -22.19
N LEU A 160 10.32 7.92 -21.73
CA LEU A 160 10.35 6.64 -22.42
C LEU A 160 9.67 6.69 -23.79
N THR A 161 8.56 7.45 -23.91
CA THR A 161 7.85 7.63 -25.19
C THR A 161 8.65 8.47 -26.18
N THR A 162 9.48 9.41 -25.72
CA THR A 162 10.31 10.28 -26.58
C THR A 162 11.59 9.58 -27.05
N ALA A 163 12.03 8.54 -26.33
CA ALA A 163 13.25 7.78 -26.63
C ALA A 163 13.02 6.54 -27.51
N ALA A 164 11.76 6.19 -27.82
CA ALA A 164 11.35 5.06 -28.64
C ALA A 164 11.02 5.48 -30.07
#